data_12db413a1d8bb1e52593de7fd609b5be
#
_entry.id   12db413a1d8bb1e52593de7fd609b5be
#
_cell.length_a   1.000
_cell.length_b   1.000
_cell.length_c   1.000
_cell.angle_alpha   90.00
_cell.angle_beta   90.00
_cell.angle_gamma   90.00
#
_symmetry.space_group_name_H-M   'P 1'
#
loop_
_entity.id
_entity.type
_entity.pdbx_description
1 polymer ?
#
loop_
_entity_poly.entity_id
_entity_poly.type
_entity_poly.pdbx_seq_one_letter_code
_entity_poly.pdbx_strand_id
1 'polypeptide(L)'
;LYIFSLFFIFSACQNNTQYSHDQLDSKFGVYISKLSNQEVSGHLSNGLIPIALKDNIDAIGFANTAGSIALKQNFPDKNAFLVQKLIDKGFFIRGKTNLSEWANFRSTSSTSGWSSLGGQTLNPYGLNRNPCGSSSGSAVAVALAMVEVAIGTETNGSISCPSSVNGIVGIKPTVGLVSRSGIIPIS
;
A
#
# COMPACT_ATOMS: atom_id res chain seq x y z
N LEU A 1 15.80 -13.23 22.61
CA LEU A 1 14.41 -13.55 22.17
C LEU A 1 13.61 -12.26 22.17
N TYR A 2 13.59 -11.50 21.05
CA TYR A 2 12.79 -10.28 20.95
C TYR A 2 11.51 -10.62 20.20
N ILE A 3 10.44 -10.67 20.95
CA ILE A 3 9.07 -10.84 20.46
C ILE A 3 8.66 -9.49 19.84
N PHE A 4 8.49 -9.46 18.51
CA PHE A 4 7.83 -8.37 17.83
C PHE A 4 6.35 -8.42 18.21
N SER A 5 5.92 -7.51 19.07
CA SER A 5 4.49 -7.26 19.29
C SER A 5 3.92 -6.56 18.06
N LEU A 6 3.33 -7.36 17.17
CA LEU A 6 2.49 -6.85 16.09
C LEU A 6 1.18 -6.40 16.76
N PHE A 7 0.97 -5.09 16.89
CA PHE A 7 -0.29 -4.58 17.40
C PHE A 7 -1.36 -4.74 16.32
N PHE A 8 -2.30 -5.66 16.55
CA PHE A 8 -3.53 -5.76 15.80
C PHE A 8 -4.41 -4.57 16.14
N ILE A 9 -4.75 -3.78 15.14
CA ILE A 9 -5.69 -2.70 15.30
C ILE A 9 -7.00 -3.15 14.69
N PHE A 10 -7.96 -3.39 15.56
CA PHE A 10 -9.34 -3.55 15.16
C PHE A 10 -9.83 -2.20 14.64
N SER A 11 -10.02 -2.10 13.34
CA SER A 11 -10.90 -1.11 12.77
C SER A 11 -12.30 -1.43 13.29
N ALA A 12 -12.97 -0.47 13.92
CA ALA A 12 -14.40 -0.51 14.12
C ALA A 12 -15.06 -0.36 12.74
N CYS A 13 -14.85 -1.36 11.88
CA CYS A 13 -15.42 -1.39 10.56
C CYS A 13 -16.86 -1.84 10.65
N GLN A 14 -17.76 -0.95 10.32
CA GLN A 14 -19.07 -1.38 9.86
C GLN A 14 -18.85 -2.41 8.75
N ASN A 15 -19.48 -3.59 8.88
CA ASN A 15 -19.50 -4.63 7.87
C ASN A 15 -19.98 -4.03 6.54
N ASN A 16 -19.06 -3.64 5.69
CA ASN A 16 -19.34 -3.17 4.34
C ASN A 16 -19.45 -4.40 3.41
N THR A 17 -20.33 -5.34 3.76
CA THR A 17 -20.63 -6.56 2.99
C THR A 17 -21.30 -6.27 1.65
N GLN A 18 -21.56 -5.00 1.34
CA GLN A 18 -22.30 -4.58 0.15
C GLN A 18 -21.44 -4.52 -1.13
N TYR A 19 -20.11 -4.40 -1.02
CA TYR A 19 -19.21 -4.23 -2.16
C TYR A 19 -18.08 -5.25 -2.16
N SER A 20 -17.80 -5.84 -3.33
CA SER A 20 -16.60 -6.66 -3.49
C SER A 20 -15.33 -5.81 -3.46
N HIS A 21 -14.16 -6.44 -3.18
CA HIS A 21 -12.87 -5.74 -3.23
C HIS A 21 -12.60 -5.10 -4.61
N ASP A 22 -13.04 -5.70 -5.71
CA ASP A 22 -12.89 -5.13 -7.04
C ASP A 22 -13.76 -3.88 -7.26
N GLN A 23 -14.98 -3.88 -6.72
CA GLN A 23 -15.85 -2.71 -6.74
C GLN A 23 -15.28 -1.56 -5.89
N LEU A 24 -14.73 -1.88 -4.71
CA LEU A 24 -14.06 -0.90 -3.85
C LEU A 24 -12.81 -0.34 -4.55
N ASP A 25 -11.98 -1.20 -5.14
CA ASP A 25 -10.80 -0.77 -5.87
C ASP A 25 -11.14 0.14 -7.05
N SER A 26 -12.10 -0.28 -7.87
CA SER A 26 -12.58 0.53 -9.01
C SER A 26 -13.12 1.88 -8.58
N LYS A 27 -13.81 1.95 -7.43
CA LYS A 27 -14.38 3.20 -6.91
C LYS A 27 -13.35 4.13 -6.30
N PHE A 28 -12.38 3.57 -5.57
CA PHE A 28 -11.46 4.37 -4.75
C PHE A 28 -10.04 4.47 -5.30
N GLY A 29 -9.70 3.75 -6.38
CA GLY A 29 -8.38 3.78 -7.01
C GLY A 29 -7.27 3.35 -6.06
N VAL A 30 -7.44 2.18 -5.44
CA VAL A 30 -6.57 1.70 -4.36
C VAL A 30 -5.30 1.06 -4.90
N TYR A 31 -5.41 0.23 -5.95
CA TYR A 31 -4.30 -0.53 -6.51
C TYR A 31 -3.90 -0.05 -7.90
N ILE A 32 -2.61 -0.08 -8.20
CA ILE A 32 -2.05 0.02 -9.56
C ILE A 32 -2.03 -1.36 -10.20
N SER A 33 -1.66 -2.39 -9.43
CA SER A 33 -1.68 -3.79 -9.85
C SER A 33 -2.00 -4.69 -8.67
N LYS A 34 -2.71 -5.79 -8.93
CA LYS A 34 -3.13 -6.73 -7.89
C LYS A 34 -3.29 -8.14 -8.45
N LEU A 35 -3.25 -9.13 -7.57
CA LEU A 35 -3.60 -10.51 -7.88
C LEU A 35 -5.09 -10.63 -8.22
N SER A 36 -5.42 -11.58 -9.09
CA SER A 36 -6.79 -11.99 -9.35
C SER A 36 -7.44 -12.59 -8.09
N ASN A 37 -8.76 -12.63 -8.06
CA ASN A 37 -9.48 -13.23 -6.94
C ASN A 37 -9.19 -14.73 -6.80
N GLN A 38 -8.91 -15.43 -7.91
CA GLN A 38 -8.54 -16.85 -7.90
C GLN A 38 -7.17 -17.07 -7.21
N GLU A 39 -6.15 -16.26 -7.55
CA GLU A 39 -4.84 -16.31 -6.90
C GLU A 39 -4.94 -16.01 -5.41
N VAL A 40 -5.73 -14.97 -5.06
CA VAL A 40 -5.96 -14.62 -3.65
C VAL A 40 -6.62 -15.77 -2.89
N SER A 41 -7.65 -16.39 -3.46
CA SER A 41 -8.32 -17.54 -2.84
C SER A 41 -7.37 -18.72 -2.64
N GLY A 42 -6.48 -18.97 -3.60
CA GLY A 42 -5.43 -19.99 -3.49
C GLY A 42 -4.44 -19.71 -2.34
N HIS A 43 -4.02 -18.46 -2.16
CA HIS A 43 -3.15 -18.08 -1.04
C HIS A 43 -3.86 -18.20 0.32
N LEU A 44 -5.11 -17.73 0.40
CA LEU A 44 -5.91 -17.81 1.63
C LEU A 44 -6.18 -19.26 2.06
N SER A 45 -6.47 -20.16 1.11
CA SER A 45 -6.69 -21.58 1.40
C SER A 45 -5.43 -22.29 1.94
N ASN A 46 -4.25 -21.74 1.65
CA ASN A 46 -2.97 -22.18 2.21
C ASN A 46 -2.62 -21.49 3.56
N GLY A 47 -3.55 -20.73 4.15
CA GLY A 47 -3.36 -20.06 5.43
C GLY A 47 -2.45 -18.84 5.38
N LEU A 48 -2.15 -18.30 4.18
CA LEU A 48 -1.31 -17.12 4.02
C LEU A 48 -2.12 -15.83 4.27
N ILE A 49 -1.45 -14.80 4.76
CA ILE A 49 -2.05 -13.53 5.17
C ILE A 49 -1.83 -12.48 4.06
N PRO A 50 -2.90 -11.82 3.57
CA PRO A 50 -2.75 -10.78 2.54
C PRO A 50 -2.12 -9.51 3.11
N ILE A 51 -1.17 -8.92 2.37
CA ILE A 51 -0.61 -7.61 2.66
C ILE A 51 -0.51 -6.78 1.37
N ALA A 52 -0.81 -5.49 1.46
CA ALA A 52 -0.66 -4.57 0.34
C ALA A 52 0.65 -3.78 0.45
N LEU A 53 1.31 -3.54 -0.69
CA LEU A 53 2.57 -2.80 -0.74
C LEU A 53 2.42 -1.52 -1.55
N LYS A 54 2.93 -0.41 -1.04
CA LYS A 54 3.07 0.81 -1.83
C LYS A 54 3.90 0.56 -3.09
N ASP A 55 3.52 1.17 -4.20
CA ASP A 55 4.08 0.87 -5.52
C ASP A 55 5.49 1.45 -5.78
N ASN A 56 6.21 1.78 -4.75
CA ASN A 56 7.64 2.08 -4.79
C ASN A 56 8.52 1.04 -4.07
N ILE A 57 7.96 -0.15 -3.79
CA ILE A 57 8.63 -1.25 -3.07
C ILE A 57 8.74 -2.46 -4.01
N ASP A 58 9.92 -3.04 -4.16
CA ASP A 58 10.18 -4.19 -5.00
C ASP A 58 9.47 -5.46 -4.49
N ALA A 59 8.75 -6.10 -5.39
CA ALA A 59 8.15 -7.41 -5.16
C ALA A 59 8.15 -8.20 -6.48
N ILE A 60 8.70 -9.41 -6.49
CA ILE A 60 8.69 -10.29 -7.65
C ILE A 60 7.25 -10.51 -8.11
N GLY A 61 7.04 -10.47 -9.43
CA GLY A 61 5.72 -10.62 -10.05
C GLY A 61 4.95 -9.30 -10.23
N PHE A 62 5.42 -8.20 -9.66
CA PHE A 62 4.82 -6.89 -9.79
C PHE A 62 5.84 -5.86 -10.27
N ALA A 63 5.43 -4.95 -11.14
CA ALA A 63 6.25 -3.80 -11.47
C ALA A 63 6.40 -2.88 -10.25
N ASN A 64 7.55 -2.22 -10.14
CA ASN A 64 7.83 -1.17 -9.15
C ASN A 64 7.90 0.17 -9.89
N THR A 65 6.79 0.90 -9.93
CA THR A 65 6.64 2.02 -10.85
C THR A 65 6.71 3.40 -10.20
N ALA A 66 6.67 3.48 -8.87
CA ALA A 66 6.45 4.75 -8.16
C ALA A 66 5.24 5.56 -8.73
N GLY A 67 4.25 4.85 -9.32
CA GLY A 67 3.08 5.43 -9.97
C GLY A 67 3.34 6.03 -11.36
N SER A 68 4.56 5.95 -11.88
CA SER A 68 4.98 6.62 -13.11
C SER A 68 4.92 5.71 -14.33
N ILE A 69 4.39 6.24 -15.44
CA ILE A 69 4.41 5.56 -16.74
C ILE A 69 5.84 5.24 -17.18
N ALA A 70 6.83 6.07 -16.80
CA ALA A 70 8.22 5.85 -17.16
C ALA A 70 8.79 4.53 -16.61
N LEU A 71 8.26 4.03 -15.48
CA LEU A 71 8.68 2.79 -14.85
C LEU A 71 7.67 1.65 -15.01
N LYS A 72 6.70 1.77 -15.90
CA LYS A 72 5.63 0.77 -16.10
C LYS A 72 6.16 -0.66 -16.35
N GLN A 73 7.34 -0.79 -16.94
CA GLN A 73 7.98 -2.06 -17.25
C GLN A 73 9.14 -2.40 -16.29
N ASN A 74 9.28 -1.68 -15.19
CA ASN A 74 10.36 -1.93 -14.21
C ASN A 74 9.98 -3.09 -13.29
N PHE A 75 10.22 -4.33 -13.73
CA PHE A 75 10.00 -5.54 -12.95
C PHE A 75 11.28 -5.90 -12.19
N PRO A 76 11.25 -5.93 -10.85
CA PRO A 76 12.42 -6.32 -10.07
C PRO A 76 12.71 -7.81 -10.19
N ASP A 77 14.00 -8.17 -10.18
CA ASP A 77 14.50 -9.55 -10.19
C ASP A 77 14.55 -10.19 -8.78
N LYS A 78 14.34 -9.38 -7.74
CA LYS A 78 14.32 -9.81 -6.34
C LYS A 78 13.37 -8.96 -5.51
N ASN A 79 12.89 -9.55 -4.42
CA ASN A 79 12.08 -8.82 -3.45
C ASN A 79 12.91 -7.79 -2.67
N ALA A 80 12.29 -6.68 -2.29
CA ALA A 80 12.83 -5.84 -1.23
C ALA A 80 13.09 -6.67 0.03
N PHE A 81 14.12 -6.32 0.80
CA PHE A 81 14.48 -7.08 2.01
C PHE A 81 13.30 -7.27 2.96
N LEU A 82 12.52 -6.20 3.21
CA LEU A 82 11.35 -6.27 4.07
C LEU A 82 10.25 -7.18 3.49
N VAL A 83 10.08 -7.18 2.16
CA VAL A 83 9.07 -8.02 1.48
C VAL A 83 9.42 -9.50 1.62
N GLN A 84 10.71 -9.86 1.42
CA GLN A 84 11.13 -11.22 1.63
C GLN A 84 10.88 -11.68 3.08
N LYS A 85 11.17 -10.81 4.07
CA LYS A 85 10.89 -11.12 5.49
C LYS A 85 9.40 -11.33 5.78
N LEU A 86 8.52 -10.60 5.12
CA LEU A 86 7.08 -10.80 5.25
C LEU A 86 6.64 -12.13 4.64
N ILE A 87 7.13 -12.46 3.46
CA ILE A 87 6.85 -13.75 2.79
C ILE A 87 7.33 -14.92 3.67
N ASP A 88 8.54 -14.83 4.23
CA ASP A 88 9.09 -15.84 5.14
C ASP A 88 8.25 -16.02 6.43
N LYS A 89 7.37 -15.05 6.73
CA LYS A 89 6.44 -15.07 7.88
C LYS A 89 5.00 -15.44 7.50
N GLY A 90 4.78 -15.93 6.28
CA GLY A 90 3.47 -16.39 5.84
C GLY A 90 2.56 -15.30 5.28
N PHE A 91 3.12 -14.14 4.92
CA PHE A 91 2.35 -13.14 4.17
C PHE A 91 2.46 -13.39 2.66
N PHE A 92 1.43 -12.97 1.92
CA PHE A 92 1.52 -12.85 0.46
C PHE A 92 1.14 -11.45 0.01
N ILE A 93 1.73 -11.03 -1.11
CA ILE A 93 1.50 -9.70 -1.64
C ILE A 93 0.20 -9.68 -2.42
N ARG A 94 -0.83 -9.00 -1.88
CA ARG A 94 -2.15 -8.86 -2.51
C ARG A 94 -2.09 -7.98 -3.75
N GLY A 95 -1.23 -6.96 -3.73
CA GLY A 95 -1.05 -6.01 -4.83
C GLY A 95 -0.20 -4.80 -4.44
N LYS A 96 0.07 -3.97 -5.46
CA LYS A 96 0.82 -2.72 -5.37
C LYS A 96 -0.16 -1.56 -5.31
N THR A 97 -0.15 -0.84 -4.19
CA THR A 97 -1.10 0.25 -3.94
C THR A 97 -0.67 1.54 -4.62
N ASN A 98 -1.68 2.28 -5.10
CA ASN A 98 -1.49 3.60 -5.67
C ASN A 98 -0.88 4.57 -4.64
N LEU A 99 -0.20 5.57 -5.14
CA LEU A 99 0.54 6.55 -4.35
C LEU A 99 0.51 7.90 -5.05
N SER A 100 0.88 8.96 -4.34
CA SER A 100 1.27 10.19 -5.02
C SER A 100 2.48 9.89 -5.89
N GLU A 101 2.40 10.16 -7.19
CA GLU A 101 3.47 9.84 -8.15
C GLU A 101 4.84 10.34 -7.67
N TRP A 102 5.85 9.48 -7.69
CA TRP A 102 7.18 9.75 -7.13
C TRP A 102 7.13 10.25 -5.68
N ALA A 103 6.15 9.80 -4.89
CA ALA A 103 5.93 10.17 -3.50
C ALA A 103 5.89 11.70 -3.26
N ASN A 104 5.32 12.46 -4.20
CA ASN A 104 5.29 13.92 -4.24
C ASN A 104 6.66 14.61 -4.50
N PHE A 105 7.72 13.84 -4.72
CA PHE A 105 9.07 14.40 -4.91
C PHE A 105 9.16 15.25 -6.19
N ARG A 106 8.45 14.87 -7.25
CA ARG A 106 8.59 15.42 -8.59
C ARG A 106 8.20 16.90 -8.71
N SER A 107 7.29 17.38 -7.89
CA SER A 107 6.74 18.73 -8.00
C SER A 107 6.18 19.24 -6.68
N THR A 108 6.36 20.53 -6.43
CA THR A 108 5.72 21.24 -5.31
C THR A 108 4.21 21.42 -5.49
N SER A 109 3.71 21.19 -6.70
CA SER A 109 2.28 21.28 -7.05
C SER A 109 1.64 19.92 -7.31
N SER A 110 2.27 18.81 -6.86
CA SER A 110 1.69 17.48 -7.00
C SER A 110 0.47 17.28 -6.11
N THR A 111 -0.51 16.55 -6.64
CA THR A 111 -1.72 16.18 -5.90
C THR A 111 -1.48 14.88 -5.15
N SER A 112 -1.73 14.88 -3.84
CA SER A 112 -1.62 13.66 -3.04
C SER A 112 -2.64 12.61 -3.47
N GLY A 113 -2.16 11.37 -3.62
CA GLY A 113 -2.95 10.22 -4.04
C GLY A 113 -3.17 10.10 -5.54
N TRP A 114 -2.59 10.98 -6.35
CA TRP A 114 -2.66 10.88 -7.81
C TRP A 114 -1.36 10.32 -8.41
N SER A 115 -1.52 9.43 -9.36
CA SER A 115 -0.43 8.96 -10.21
C SER A 115 -0.87 8.79 -11.66
N SER A 116 0.09 8.86 -12.59
CA SER A 116 -0.21 8.68 -14.02
C SER A 116 -0.65 7.26 -14.39
N LEU A 117 -0.33 6.26 -13.57
CA LEU A 117 -0.76 4.88 -13.77
C LEU A 117 -2.05 4.53 -13.03
N GLY A 118 -2.23 4.99 -11.81
CA GLY A 118 -3.35 4.62 -10.95
C GLY A 118 -4.48 5.65 -10.89
N GLY A 119 -4.31 6.84 -11.49
CA GLY A 119 -5.25 7.93 -11.33
C GLY A 119 -5.30 8.46 -9.89
N GLN A 120 -6.45 8.97 -9.46
CA GLN A 120 -6.66 9.53 -8.14
C GLN A 120 -7.23 8.51 -7.17
N THR A 121 -6.51 8.22 -6.11
CA THR A 121 -7.06 7.52 -4.93
C THR A 121 -7.99 8.45 -4.17
N LEU A 122 -9.18 7.97 -3.81
CA LEU A 122 -10.20 8.75 -3.11
C LEU A 122 -10.23 8.43 -1.62
N ASN A 123 -10.62 9.42 -0.81
CA ASN A 123 -10.80 9.23 0.62
C ASN A 123 -12.13 8.48 0.88
N PRO A 124 -12.15 7.35 1.63
CA PRO A 124 -13.34 6.55 1.85
C PRO A 124 -14.42 7.24 2.70
N TYR A 125 -14.06 8.23 3.49
CA TYR A 125 -14.99 8.99 4.35
C TYR A 125 -15.55 10.26 3.70
N GLY A 126 -15.08 10.60 2.48
CA GLY A 126 -15.57 11.75 1.74
C GLY A 126 -14.89 11.85 0.37
N LEU A 127 -15.65 11.55 -0.69
CA LEU A 127 -15.13 11.50 -2.07
C LEU A 127 -14.57 12.85 -2.56
N ASN A 128 -14.96 13.94 -1.94
CA ASN A 128 -14.47 15.30 -2.19
C ASN A 128 -13.30 15.69 -1.28
N ARG A 129 -12.80 14.76 -0.45
CA ARG A 129 -11.67 14.98 0.44
C ARG A 129 -10.42 14.30 -0.11
N ASN A 130 -9.27 14.95 0.08
CA ASN A 130 -7.99 14.37 -0.29
C ASN A 130 -7.63 13.23 0.68
N PRO A 131 -7.16 12.06 0.20
CA PRO A 131 -6.73 10.95 1.05
C PRO A 131 -5.39 11.20 1.74
N CYS A 132 -4.75 12.35 1.49
CA CYS A 132 -3.35 12.62 1.78
C CYS A 132 -2.42 11.61 1.07
N GLY A 133 -1.15 11.69 1.31
CA GLY A 133 -0.15 10.81 0.68
C GLY A 133 1.24 11.03 1.32
N SER A 134 2.19 10.35 0.76
CA SER A 134 2.17 9.68 -0.56
C SER A 134 1.69 8.22 -0.52
N SER A 135 1.55 7.56 0.64
CA SER A 135 1.06 6.17 0.76
C SER A 135 -0.49 6.09 0.76
N SER A 136 -1.14 6.78 -0.19
CA SER A 136 -2.59 6.96 -0.23
C SER A 136 -3.35 5.65 -0.36
N GLY A 137 -3.04 4.86 -1.37
CA GLY A 137 -3.70 3.56 -1.60
C GLY A 137 -3.46 2.57 -0.47
N SER A 138 -2.26 2.57 0.16
CA SER A 138 -1.99 1.72 1.33
C SER A 138 -2.92 2.06 2.49
N ALA A 139 -3.12 3.35 2.78
CA ALA A 139 -4.02 3.77 3.85
C ALA A 139 -5.49 3.46 3.52
N VAL A 140 -5.91 3.72 2.28
CA VAL A 140 -7.29 3.46 1.85
C VAL A 140 -7.60 1.96 1.81
N ALA A 141 -6.63 1.10 1.41
CA ALA A 141 -6.79 -0.36 1.45
C ALA A 141 -7.15 -0.87 2.86
N VAL A 142 -6.45 -0.35 3.88
CA VAL A 142 -6.73 -0.70 5.28
C VAL A 142 -8.04 -0.08 5.77
N ALA A 143 -8.31 1.20 5.45
CA ALA A 143 -9.54 1.87 5.85
C ALA A 143 -10.80 1.21 5.29
N LEU A 144 -10.70 0.59 4.10
CA LEU A 144 -11.79 -0.17 3.46
C LEU A 144 -11.78 -1.67 3.84
N ALA A 145 -10.92 -2.09 4.76
CA ALA A 145 -10.75 -3.49 5.17
C ALA A 145 -10.47 -4.45 4.00
N MET A 146 -9.83 -3.97 2.93
CA MET A 146 -9.39 -4.81 1.80
C MET A 146 -8.19 -5.68 2.18
N VAL A 147 -7.38 -5.20 3.12
CA VAL A 147 -6.31 -5.90 3.85
C VAL A 147 -6.28 -5.39 5.29
N GLU A 148 -5.80 -6.22 6.21
CA GLU A 148 -5.64 -5.80 7.62
C GLU A 148 -4.40 -4.89 7.79
N VAL A 149 -3.36 -5.12 6.97
CA VAL A 149 -2.07 -4.43 7.04
C VAL A 149 -1.60 -4.03 5.65
N ALA A 150 -1.02 -2.85 5.54
CA ALA A 150 -0.36 -2.40 4.32
C ALA A 150 1.00 -1.76 4.65
N ILE A 151 1.93 -1.83 3.70
CA ILE A 151 3.23 -1.17 3.80
C ILE A 151 3.22 0.12 2.98
N GLY A 152 3.58 1.20 3.63
CA GLY A 152 3.87 2.49 3.02
C GLY A 152 5.35 2.85 3.14
N THR A 153 5.70 4.05 2.66
CA THR A 153 7.02 4.66 2.86
C THR A 153 6.84 6.11 3.28
N GLU A 154 7.71 6.60 4.14
CA GLU A 154 7.69 7.99 4.59
C GLU A 154 9.08 8.58 4.68
N THR A 155 9.26 9.74 4.05
CA THR A 155 10.32 10.69 4.38
C THR A 155 9.78 11.73 5.37
N ASN A 156 8.64 12.39 5.00
CA ASN A 156 7.97 13.38 5.82
C ASN A 156 6.46 13.34 5.57
N GLY A 157 5.70 12.80 6.50
CA GLY A 157 4.23 12.77 6.47
C GLY A 157 3.61 11.66 5.63
N SER A 158 4.37 10.91 4.81
CA SER A 158 3.81 10.00 3.79
C SER A 158 3.22 8.69 4.33
N ILE A 159 3.28 8.40 5.61
CA ILE A 159 2.53 7.37 6.35
C ILE A 159 1.58 8.05 7.33
N SER A 160 2.11 8.97 8.13
CA SER A 160 1.37 9.60 9.22
C SER A 160 0.16 10.42 8.72
N CYS A 161 0.32 11.20 7.65
CA CYS A 161 -0.79 11.98 7.10
C CYS A 161 -1.90 11.10 6.49
N PRO A 162 -1.64 10.19 5.54
CA PRO A 162 -2.72 9.36 5.01
C PRO A 162 -3.34 8.45 6.06
N SER A 163 -2.59 7.98 7.06
CA SER A 163 -3.18 7.23 8.16
C SER A 163 -4.16 8.08 8.98
N SER A 164 -3.78 9.30 9.33
CA SER A 164 -4.61 10.21 10.09
C SER A 164 -5.93 10.55 9.39
N VAL A 165 -5.87 10.95 8.11
CA VAL A 165 -7.07 11.41 7.39
C VAL A 165 -7.97 10.27 6.90
N ASN A 166 -7.46 9.03 6.87
CA ASN A 166 -8.25 7.84 6.55
C ASN A 166 -8.61 7.00 7.79
N GLY A 167 -8.42 7.55 9.00
CA GLY A 167 -8.92 6.98 10.25
C GLY A 167 -8.30 5.63 10.61
N ILE A 168 -7.03 5.40 10.25
CA ILE A 168 -6.29 4.18 10.59
C ILE A 168 -5.08 4.50 11.45
N VAL A 169 -4.46 3.49 12.03
CA VAL A 169 -3.17 3.66 12.72
C VAL A 169 -2.02 3.55 11.71
N GLY A 170 -1.14 4.55 11.73
CA GLY A 170 0.11 4.55 10.99
C GLY A 170 1.30 4.49 11.94
N ILE A 171 2.26 3.63 11.62
CA ILE A 171 3.51 3.50 12.38
C ILE A 171 4.67 3.81 11.45
N LYS A 172 5.42 4.86 11.78
CA LYS A 172 6.71 5.15 11.15
C LYS A 172 7.82 4.75 12.15
N PRO A 173 8.55 3.68 11.87
CA PRO A 173 9.62 3.24 12.76
C PRO A 173 10.78 4.24 12.79
N THR A 174 11.63 4.14 13.80
CA THR A 174 12.89 4.87 13.89
C THR A 174 13.74 4.60 12.64
N VAL A 175 14.37 5.63 12.10
CA VAL A 175 15.26 5.51 10.94
C VAL A 175 16.38 4.51 11.23
N GLY A 176 16.59 3.57 10.30
CA GLY A 176 17.57 2.49 10.46
C GLY A 176 17.00 1.19 11.05
N LEU A 177 15.81 1.20 11.65
CA LEU A 177 15.21 -0.01 12.21
C LEU A 177 14.71 -0.98 11.13
N VAL A 178 14.21 -0.46 10.02
CA VAL A 178 13.72 -1.25 8.87
C VAL A 178 14.60 -0.99 7.66
N SER A 179 14.99 -2.05 6.96
CA SER A 179 15.78 -1.94 5.73
C SER A 179 15.02 -1.20 4.64
N ARG A 180 15.71 -0.34 3.91
CA ARG A 180 15.22 0.37 2.72
C ARG A 180 15.67 -0.26 1.40
N SER A 181 16.37 -1.41 1.47
CA SER A 181 16.82 -2.13 0.26
C SER A 181 15.64 -2.60 -0.58
N GLY A 182 15.64 -2.28 -1.88
CA GLY A 182 14.54 -2.58 -2.80
C GLY A 182 13.36 -1.59 -2.69
N ILE A 183 13.61 -0.37 -2.20
CA ILE A 183 12.62 0.72 -2.21
C ILE A 183 13.18 1.84 -3.08
N ILE A 184 12.37 2.38 -4.01
CA ILE A 184 12.77 3.55 -4.79
C ILE A 184 13.03 4.71 -3.84
N PRO A 185 14.28 5.23 -3.76
CA PRO A 185 14.64 6.27 -2.82
C PRO A 185 14.09 7.63 -3.27
N ILE A 186 13.75 8.45 -2.29
CA ILE A 186 13.32 9.84 -2.49
C ILE A 186 14.22 10.78 -1.70
N SER A 187 14.84 10.28 -0.66
CA SER A 187 15.79 11.00 0.20
C SER A 187 16.83 10.05 0.78
#